data_c738504430bc8273aecabc51afcb95f8
#
_entry.id   c738504430bc8273aecabc51afcb95f8
#
_cell.length_a   1.000
_cell.length_b   1.000
_cell.length_c   1.000
_cell.angle_alpha   90.00
_cell.angle_beta   90.00
_cell.angle_gamma   90.00
#
_symmetry.space_group_name_H-M   'P 1'
#
loop_
_entity.id
_entity.type
_entity.pdbx_description
1 polymer ?
#
loop_
_entity_poly.entity_id
_entity_poly.type
_entity_poly.pdbx_seq_one_letter_code
_entity_poly.pdbx_strand_id
1 'polypeptide(L)'
;IITALPSLGIVVFGISLARHFGQRRVLIWFTWASIVFQTVIGLLLLSDNISTVSLKHINLITILFFTVFAILNGCKSITNNMVIPMIADCTDYELYRSGRFVPGLMGALFSFVDNFVSSLGTAFVGIMLSIIGFGNAFPQVGDAMTPLILWSTIFFYCITPIIGWIISLI
;
A
#
# COMPACT_ATOMS: atom_id res chain seq x y z
N ILE A 1 -7.72 -14.09 -4.54
CA ILE A 1 -9.20 -14.18 -4.37
C ILE A 1 -9.54 -14.27 -2.88
N ILE A 2 -8.87 -15.12 -2.07
CA ILE A 2 -9.18 -15.34 -0.64
C ILE A 2 -9.11 -14.04 0.19
N THR A 3 -8.17 -13.16 -0.10
CA THR A 3 -7.97 -11.88 0.62
C THR A 3 -8.79 -10.72 0.02
N ALA A 4 -9.28 -10.85 -1.21
CA ALA A 4 -10.02 -9.80 -1.90
C ALA A 4 -11.43 -9.57 -1.31
N LEU A 5 -12.14 -10.63 -0.95
CA LEU A 5 -13.47 -10.52 -0.34
C LEU A 5 -13.47 -9.77 1.01
N PRO A 6 -12.61 -10.13 1.99
CA PRO A 6 -12.52 -9.38 3.23
C PRO A 6 -12.08 -7.92 3.03
N SER A 7 -11.16 -7.65 2.11
CA SER A 7 -10.70 -6.29 1.83
C SER A 7 -11.81 -5.40 1.26
N LEU A 8 -12.70 -5.93 0.40
CA LEU A 8 -13.87 -5.20 -0.08
C LEU A 8 -14.81 -4.78 1.05
N GLY A 9 -15.07 -5.65 2.01
CA GLY A 9 -15.86 -5.32 3.20
C GLY A 9 -15.28 -4.15 3.99
N ILE A 10 -13.95 -4.14 4.18
CA ILE A 10 -13.25 -3.06 4.87
C ILE A 10 -13.34 -1.75 4.06
N VAL A 11 -13.25 -1.80 2.73
CA VAL A 11 -13.37 -0.62 1.86
C VAL A 11 -14.77 0.01 1.98
N VAL A 12 -15.83 -0.80 1.91
CA VAL A 12 -17.21 -0.31 2.06
C VAL A 12 -17.42 0.33 3.43
N PHE A 13 -16.90 -0.28 4.49
CA PHE A 13 -16.91 0.28 5.84
C PHE A 13 -16.15 1.61 5.91
N GLY A 14 -14.95 1.69 5.32
CA GLY A 14 -14.15 2.91 5.30
C GLY A 14 -14.83 4.07 4.55
N ILE A 15 -15.48 3.79 3.41
CA ILE A 15 -16.24 4.79 2.67
C ILE A 15 -17.43 5.30 3.50
N SER A 16 -18.13 4.41 4.19
CA SER A 16 -19.22 4.80 5.10
C SER A 16 -18.71 5.70 6.23
N LEU A 17 -17.55 5.37 6.80
CA LEU A 17 -16.91 6.16 7.85
C LEU A 17 -16.50 7.56 7.35
N ALA A 18 -16.02 7.64 6.10
CA ALA A 18 -15.60 8.90 5.49
C ALA A 18 -16.78 9.87 5.31
N ARG A 19 -17.99 9.37 5.07
CA ARG A 19 -19.21 10.19 4.99
C ARG A 19 -19.59 10.81 6.34
N HIS A 20 -19.30 10.12 7.45
CA HIS A 20 -19.66 10.60 8.81
C HIS A 20 -18.57 11.47 9.46
N PHE A 21 -17.31 11.10 9.32
CA PHE A 21 -16.20 11.74 10.04
C PHE A 21 -15.34 12.66 9.17
N GLY A 22 -15.59 12.67 7.87
CA GLY A 22 -14.82 13.44 6.89
C GLY A 22 -13.60 12.68 6.37
N GLN A 23 -13.24 12.95 5.11
CA GLN A 23 -12.22 12.22 4.36
C GLN A 23 -10.83 12.30 5.00
N ARG A 24 -10.42 13.50 5.46
CA ARG A 24 -9.10 13.73 6.06
C ARG A 24 -8.88 12.91 7.33
N ARG A 25 -9.86 12.83 8.22
CA ARG A 25 -9.74 12.10 9.48
C ARG A 25 -9.64 10.59 9.23
N VAL A 26 -10.47 10.09 8.32
CA VAL A 26 -10.48 8.69 7.94
C VAL A 26 -9.16 8.31 7.28
N LEU A 27 -8.62 9.13 6.37
CA LEU A 27 -7.32 8.93 5.76
C LEU A 27 -6.22 8.78 6.84
N ILE A 28 -6.15 9.69 7.80
CA ILE A 28 -5.16 9.64 8.89
C ILE A 28 -5.31 8.35 9.71
N TRP A 29 -6.53 7.96 10.09
CA TRP A 29 -6.76 6.76 10.89
C TRP A 29 -6.34 5.48 10.16
N PHE A 30 -6.72 5.34 8.88
CA PHE A 30 -6.35 4.18 8.08
C PHE A 30 -4.88 4.16 7.69
N THR A 31 -4.23 5.31 7.57
CA THR A 31 -2.77 5.38 7.38
C THR A 31 -2.04 4.88 8.62
N TRP A 32 -2.44 5.29 9.84
CA TRP A 32 -1.88 4.76 11.09
C TRP A 32 -2.13 3.26 11.22
N ALA A 33 -3.35 2.81 10.95
CA ALA A 33 -3.67 1.38 10.94
C ALA A 33 -2.78 0.61 9.95
N SER A 34 -2.56 1.15 8.74
CA SER A 34 -1.68 0.54 7.73
C SER A 34 -0.24 0.43 8.22
N ILE A 35 0.31 1.44 8.90
CA ILE A 35 1.66 1.39 9.48
C ILE A 35 1.75 0.27 10.53
N VAL A 36 0.78 0.17 11.42
CA VAL A 36 0.76 -0.87 12.46
C VAL A 36 0.70 -2.27 11.85
N PHE A 37 -0.25 -2.52 10.95
CA PHE A 37 -0.39 -3.84 10.31
C PHE A 37 0.79 -4.18 9.42
N GLN A 38 1.39 -3.20 8.73
CA GLN A 38 2.60 -3.41 7.93
C GLN A 38 3.80 -3.81 8.79
N THR A 39 3.95 -3.17 9.96
CA THR A 39 5.01 -3.53 10.93
C THR A 39 4.82 -4.94 11.48
N VAL A 40 3.57 -5.33 11.79
CA VAL A 40 3.25 -6.71 12.23
C VAL A 40 3.62 -7.72 11.14
N ILE A 41 3.29 -7.46 9.87
CA ILE A 41 3.69 -8.33 8.76
C ILE A 41 5.22 -8.38 8.64
N GLY A 42 5.91 -7.25 8.75
CA GLY A 42 7.37 -7.20 8.73
C GLY A 42 8.01 -8.06 9.82
N LEU A 43 7.47 -8.03 11.04
CA LEU A 43 7.92 -8.88 12.14
C LEU A 43 7.61 -10.36 11.91
N LEU A 44 6.47 -10.68 11.31
CA LEU A 44 6.13 -12.05 10.90
C LEU A 44 7.07 -12.57 9.81
N LEU A 45 7.48 -11.72 8.87
CA LEU A 45 8.45 -12.08 7.82
C LEU A 45 9.85 -12.31 8.36
N LEU A 46 10.23 -11.65 9.45
CA LEU A 46 11.51 -11.83 10.13
C LEU A 46 11.53 -13.06 11.06
N SER A 47 10.36 -13.59 11.43
CA SER A 47 10.30 -14.78 12.26
C SER A 47 10.63 -16.04 11.45
N ASP A 48 11.41 -16.94 12.02
CA ASP A 48 11.81 -18.24 11.41
C ASP A 48 10.61 -19.15 11.05
N ASN A 49 9.43 -18.80 11.56
CA ASN A 49 8.20 -19.54 11.34
C ASN A 49 7.54 -19.29 9.97
N ILE A 50 8.09 -18.40 9.14
CA ILE A 50 7.49 -18.09 7.83
C ILE A 50 7.53 -19.29 6.87
N SER A 51 8.51 -20.18 7.01
CA SER A 51 8.59 -21.41 6.24
C SER A 51 7.40 -22.36 6.49
N THR A 52 6.69 -22.18 7.61
CA THR A 52 5.50 -22.96 7.96
C THR A 52 4.21 -22.39 7.36
N VAL A 53 4.23 -21.18 6.83
CA VAL A 53 3.08 -20.55 6.18
C VAL A 53 2.86 -21.24 4.83
N SER A 54 1.90 -22.15 4.78
CA SER A 54 1.54 -22.90 3.58
C SER A 54 0.03 -23.04 3.47
N LEU A 55 -0.48 -22.94 2.24
CA LEU A 55 -1.89 -23.22 1.94
C LEU A 55 -2.24 -24.71 2.03
N LYS A 56 -1.24 -25.59 2.06
CA LYS A 56 -1.44 -27.05 2.20
C LYS A 56 -1.66 -27.48 3.66
N HIS A 57 -1.08 -26.77 4.61
CA HIS A 57 -1.24 -27.02 6.04
C HIS A 57 -1.69 -25.72 6.72
N ILE A 58 -2.97 -25.65 7.08
CA ILE A 58 -3.55 -24.47 7.74
C ILE A 58 -3.14 -24.48 9.21
N ASN A 59 -2.08 -23.76 9.52
CA ASN A 59 -1.63 -23.52 10.90
C ASN A 59 -2.21 -22.20 11.43
N LEU A 60 -2.23 -22.02 12.75
CA LEU A 60 -2.67 -20.78 13.39
C LEU A 60 -1.90 -19.56 12.83
N ILE A 61 -0.61 -19.70 12.57
CA ILE A 61 0.26 -18.67 12.00
C ILE A 61 -0.19 -18.32 10.59
N THR A 62 -0.59 -19.30 9.78
CA THR A 62 -1.11 -19.10 8.43
C THR A 62 -2.40 -18.28 8.45
N ILE A 63 -3.34 -18.62 9.34
CA ILE A 63 -4.60 -17.87 9.50
C ILE A 63 -4.32 -16.44 9.95
N LEU A 64 -3.46 -16.25 10.94
CA LEU A 64 -3.07 -14.93 11.42
C LEU A 64 -2.45 -14.07 10.30
N PHE A 65 -1.51 -14.64 9.54
CA PHE A 65 -0.87 -13.95 8.43
C PHE A 65 -1.89 -13.50 7.38
N PHE A 66 -2.77 -14.38 6.91
CA PHE A 66 -3.77 -14.04 5.91
C PHE A 66 -4.79 -13.03 6.43
N THR A 67 -5.17 -13.10 7.70
CA THR A 67 -6.10 -12.13 8.31
C THR A 67 -5.47 -10.74 8.38
N VAL A 68 -4.25 -10.63 8.91
CA VAL A 68 -3.52 -9.35 8.99
C VAL A 68 -3.26 -8.79 7.60
N PHE A 69 -2.90 -9.65 6.65
CA PHE A 69 -2.68 -9.27 5.26
C PHE A 69 -3.96 -8.75 4.58
N ALA A 70 -5.10 -9.37 4.81
CA ALA A 70 -6.40 -8.93 4.29
C ALA A 70 -6.80 -7.57 4.86
N ILE A 71 -6.63 -7.36 6.17
CA ILE A 71 -6.90 -6.09 6.85
C ILE A 71 -5.99 -4.99 6.29
N LEU A 72 -4.70 -5.27 6.18
CA LEU A 72 -3.73 -4.33 5.61
C LEU A 72 -4.10 -3.88 4.20
N ASN A 73 -4.45 -4.83 3.31
CA ASN A 73 -4.88 -4.51 1.95
C ASN A 73 -6.17 -3.68 1.92
N GLY A 74 -7.11 -3.95 2.83
CA GLY A 74 -8.30 -3.14 3.00
C GLY A 74 -7.96 -1.70 3.41
N CYS A 75 -7.09 -1.51 4.40
CA CYS A 75 -6.64 -0.20 4.86
C CYS A 75 -5.91 0.58 3.74
N LYS A 76 -4.99 -0.07 3.02
CA LYS A 76 -4.30 0.51 1.86
C LYS A 76 -5.27 0.95 0.77
N SER A 77 -6.25 0.13 0.46
CA SER A 77 -7.26 0.43 -0.55
C SER A 77 -8.10 1.66 -0.17
N ILE A 78 -8.49 1.79 1.11
CA ILE A 78 -9.21 2.98 1.58
C ILE A 78 -8.32 4.22 1.43
N THR A 79 -7.08 4.18 1.88
CA THR A 79 -6.14 5.30 1.78
C THR A 79 -5.98 5.76 0.33
N ASN A 80 -5.79 4.83 -0.61
CA ASN A 80 -5.66 5.15 -2.03
C ASN A 80 -6.95 5.75 -2.62
N ASN A 81 -8.11 5.22 -2.26
CA ASN A 81 -9.38 5.69 -2.79
C ASN A 81 -9.82 7.05 -2.22
N MET A 82 -9.31 7.48 -1.06
CA MET A 82 -9.62 8.79 -0.49
C MET A 82 -8.93 9.95 -1.19
N VAL A 83 -7.87 9.70 -1.97
CA VAL A 83 -7.13 10.74 -2.68
C VAL A 83 -7.99 11.39 -3.78
N ILE A 84 -8.77 10.58 -4.53
CA ILE A 84 -9.58 11.07 -5.65
C ILE A 84 -10.62 12.12 -5.23
N PRO A 85 -11.46 11.88 -4.20
CA PRO A 85 -12.38 12.91 -3.70
C PRO A 85 -11.66 14.16 -3.17
N MET A 86 -10.48 14.03 -2.56
CA MET A 86 -9.69 15.18 -2.10
C MET A 86 -9.21 16.07 -3.24
N ILE A 87 -8.94 15.50 -4.43
CA ILE A 87 -8.62 16.29 -5.63
C ILE A 87 -9.85 17.12 -6.06
N ALA A 88 -11.05 16.54 -6.00
CA ALA A 88 -12.27 17.27 -6.29
C ALA A 88 -12.48 18.43 -5.30
N ASP A 89 -12.30 18.20 -4.00
CA ASP A 89 -12.36 19.24 -2.97
C ASP A 89 -11.35 20.37 -3.23
N CYS A 90 -10.14 20.06 -3.69
CA CYS A 90 -9.13 21.05 -4.08
C CYS A 90 -9.59 21.88 -5.29
N THR A 91 -10.27 21.26 -6.25
CA THR A 91 -10.83 21.95 -7.42
C THR A 91 -11.92 22.92 -7.04
N ASP A 92 -12.82 22.52 -6.13
CA ASP A 92 -13.90 23.36 -5.62
C ASP A 92 -13.35 24.53 -4.78
N TYR A 93 -12.30 24.28 -3.99
CA TYR A 93 -11.62 25.33 -3.24
C TYR A 93 -10.97 26.37 -4.19
N GLU A 94 -10.32 25.93 -5.26
CA GLU A 94 -9.72 26.84 -6.24
C GLU A 94 -10.80 27.68 -6.95
N LEU A 95 -11.95 27.09 -7.29
CA LEU A 95 -13.09 27.82 -7.83
C LEU A 95 -13.57 28.91 -6.87
N TYR A 96 -13.67 28.60 -5.58
CA TYR A 96 -14.05 29.57 -4.55
C TYR A 96 -13.03 30.72 -4.43
N ARG A 97 -11.73 30.40 -4.47
CA ARG A 97 -10.64 31.36 -4.26
C ARG A 97 -10.37 32.25 -5.47
N SER A 98 -10.30 31.66 -6.66
CA SER A 98 -9.85 32.35 -7.90
C SER A 98 -10.97 32.59 -8.91
N GLY A 99 -12.17 32.01 -8.70
CA GLY A 99 -13.27 32.02 -9.65
C GLY A 99 -13.02 31.17 -10.91
N ARG A 100 -11.94 30.41 -10.94
CA ARG A 100 -11.56 29.57 -12.09
C ARG A 100 -11.87 28.12 -11.83
N PHE A 101 -12.71 27.52 -12.67
CA PHE A 101 -12.99 26.09 -12.62
C PHE A 101 -12.00 25.32 -13.47
N VAL A 102 -11.01 24.67 -12.84
CA VAL A 102 -9.88 24.02 -13.52
C VAL A 102 -9.70 22.52 -13.15
N PRO A 103 -10.76 21.72 -13.21
CA PRO A 103 -10.67 20.30 -12.80
C PRO A 103 -9.71 19.51 -13.67
N GLY A 104 -9.62 19.81 -14.96
CA GLY A 104 -8.70 19.17 -15.89
C GLY A 104 -7.23 19.38 -15.53
N LEU A 105 -6.88 20.59 -15.08
CA LEU A 105 -5.51 20.91 -14.67
C LEU A 105 -5.14 20.14 -13.39
N MET A 106 -6.02 20.13 -12.39
CA MET A 106 -5.78 19.41 -11.14
C MET A 106 -5.65 17.91 -11.36
N GLY A 107 -6.52 17.31 -12.17
CA GLY A 107 -6.42 15.90 -12.55
C GLY A 107 -5.17 15.58 -13.36
N ALA A 108 -4.77 16.43 -14.29
CA ALA A 108 -3.56 16.25 -15.07
C ALA A 108 -2.28 16.31 -14.21
N LEU A 109 -2.21 17.28 -13.29
CA LEU A 109 -1.10 17.40 -12.34
C LEU A 109 -0.98 16.16 -11.45
N PHE A 110 -2.11 15.71 -10.89
CA PHE A 110 -2.13 14.50 -10.09
C PHE A 110 -1.64 13.28 -10.88
N SER A 111 -2.21 13.05 -12.08
CA SER A 111 -1.82 11.92 -12.92
C SER A 111 -0.35 12.00 -13.37
N PHE A 112 0.16 13.20 -13.63
CA PHE A 112 1.57 13.38 -13.97
C PHE A 112 2.47 12.98 -12.81
N VAL A 113 2.21 13.48 -11.60
CA VAL A 113 3.01 13.16 -10.40
C VAL A 113 2.92 11.67 -10.07
N ASP A 114 1.72 11.10 -10.10
CA ASP A 114 1.49 9.68 -9.82
C ASP A 114 2.26 8.78 -10.78
N ASN A 115 2.16 9.03 -12.10
CA ASN A 115 2.89 8.26 -13.10
C ASN A 115 4.41 8.46 -12.99
N PHE A 116 4.87 9.67 -12.71
CA PHE A 116 6.28 9.96 -12.55
C PHE A 116 6.87 9.21 -11.36
N VAL A 117 6.23 9.29 -10.19
CA VAL A 117 6.68 8.59 -8.98
C VAL A 117 6.61 7.08 -9.14
N SER A 118 5.55 6.55 -9.75
CA SER A 118 5.37 5.12 -10.03
C SER A 118 6.46 4.58 -10.96
N SER A 119 6.82 5.36 -12.00
CA SER A 119 7.89 5.00 -12.94
C SER A 119 9.25 4.97 -12.27
N LEU A 120 9.54 5.96 -11.42
CA LEU A 120 10.78 5.97 -10.62
C LEU A 120 10.84 4.78 -9.67
N GLY A 121 9.73 4.45 -9.00
CA GLY A 121 9.64 3.29 -8.12
C GLY A 121 9.94 1.99 -8.87
N THR A 122 9.34 1.78 -10.04
CA THR A 122 9.58 0.61 -10.88
C THR A 122 11.02 0.51 -11.35
N ALA A 123 11.61 1.63 -11.79
CA ALA A 123 13.01 1.69 -12.20
C ALA A 123 13.96 1.33 -11.04
N PHE A 124 13.68 1.83 -9.84
CA PHE A 124 14.48 1.56 -8.65
C PHE A 124 14.44 0.08 -8.25
N VAL A 125 13.25 -0.55 -8.29
CA VAL A 125 13.11 -1.99 -8.08
C VAL A 125 13.89 -2.78 -9.13
N GLY A 126 13.81 -2.40 -10.41
CA GLY A 126 14.55 -3.05 -11.49
C GLY A 126 16.07 -3.00 -11.32
N ILE A 127 16.60 -1.83 -10.93
CA ILE A 127 18.03 -1.66 -10.64
C ILE A 127 18.46 -2.57 -9.49
N MET A 128 17.69 -2.62 -8.41
CA MET A 128 18.00 -3.47 -7.26
C MET A 128 17.98 -4.95 -7.61
N LEU A 129 17.00 -5.42 -8.38
CA LEU A 129 16.94 -6.81 -8.84
C LEU A 129 18.13 -7.16 -9.74
N SER A 130 18.57 -6.23 -10.58
CA SER A 130 19.77 -6.40 -11.40
C SER A 130 21.04 -6.57 -10.55
N ILE A 131 21.18 -5.79 -9.48
CA ILE A 131 22.32 -5.89 -8.53
C ILE A 131 22.31 -7.24 -7.79
N ILE A 132 21.12 -7.78 -7.49
CA ILE A 132 20.95 -9.07 -6.79
C ILE A 132 21.29 -10.25 -7.72
N GLY A 133 21.37 -10.02 -9.04
CA GLY A 133 21.67 -11.07 -10.02
C GLY A 133 20.45 -11.53 -10.85
N PHE A 134 19.28 -10.92 -10.66
CA PHE A 134 18.09 -11.16 -11.47
C PHE A 134 18.02 -10.18 -12.65
N GLY A 135 19.07 -10.14 -13.50
CA GLY A 135 19.18 -9.14 -14.55
C GLY A 135 18.09 -9.16 -15.64
N ASN A 136 17.45 -10.31 -15.88
CA ASN A 136 16.50 -10.50 -16.98
C ASN A 136 15.16 -11.14 -16.58
N ALA A 137 14.98 -11.57 -15.34
CA ALA A 137 13.76 -12.21 -14.86
C ALA A 137 13.48 -11.88 -13.39
N PHE A 138 12.22 -11.67 -13.05
CA PHE A 138 11.82 -11.56 -11.65
C PHE A 138 11.95 -12.91 -10.94
N PRO A 139 12.26 -12.93 -9.61
CA PRO A 139 12.25 -14.14 -8.81
C PRO A 139 10.94 -14.92 -8.99
N GLN A 140 11.05 -16.21 -9.25
CA GLN A 140 9.88 -17.07 -9.45
C GLN A 140 9.61 -17.96 -8.24
N VAL A 141 8.38 -18.49 -8.18
CA VAL A 141 7.99 -19.45 -7.14
C VAL A 141 8.82 -20.72 -7.30
N GLY A 142 9.68 -20.98 -6.32
CA GLY A 142 10.60 -22.14 -6.33
C GLY A 142 12.08 -21.76 -6.38
N ASP A 143 12.40 -20.51 -6.62
CA ASP A 143 13.78 -20.03 -6.53
C ASP A 143 14.31 -20.11 -5.09
N ALA A 144 15.59 -20.43 -4.93
CA ALA A 144 16.23 -20.52 -3.63
C ALA A 144 16.20 -19.14 -2.93
N MET A 145 15.65 -19.10 -1.73
CA MET A 145 15.56 -17.88 -0.94
C MET A 145 16.94 -17.51 -0.38
N THR A 146 17.64 -16.63 -1.09
CA THR A 146 18.90 -16.09 -0.57
C THR A 146 18.64 -14.98 0.47
N PRO A 147 19.54 -14.80 1.46
CA PRO A 147 19.39 -13.71 2.44
C PRO A 147 19.22 -12.34 1.80
N LEU A 148 19.85 -12.13 0.65
CA LEU A 148 19.77 -10.86 -0.08
C LEU A 148 18.37 -10.61 -0.65
N ILE A 149 17.69 -11.63 -1.18
CA ILE A 149 16.31 -11.56 -1.66
C ILE A 149 15.36 -11.24 -0.49
N LEU A 150 15.55 -11.90 0.65
CA LEU A 150 14.73 -11.68 1.83
C LEU A 150 14.85 -10.24 2.32
N TRP A 151 16.05 -9.72 2.49
CA TRP A 151 16.28 -8.34 2.93
C TRP A 151 15.74 -7.32 1.92
N SER A 152 15.91 -7.55 0.63
CA SER A 152 15.34 -6.68 -0.41
C SER A 152 13.81 -6.67 -0.36
N THR A 153 13.18 -7.83 -0.17
CA THR A 153 11.72 -7.94 -0.04
C THR A 153 11.24 -7.17 1.19
N ILE A 154 11.89 -7.31 2.34
CA ILE A 154 11.54 -6.57 3.55
C ILE A 154 11.70 -5.06 3.32
N PHE A 155 12.78 -4.63 2.67
CA PHE A 155 13.02 -3.23 2.38
C PHE A 155 11.92 -2.64 1.52
N PHE A 156 11.63 -3.23 0.35
CA PHE A 156 10.64 -2.70 -0.59
C PHE A 156 9.20 -2.89 -0.13
N TYR A 157 8.91 -4.02 0.50
CA TYR A 157 7.53 -4.33 0.88
C TYR A 157 7.13 -3.72 2.22
N CYS A 158 8.05 -3.64 3.20
CA CYS A 158 7.73 -3.17 4.55
C CYS A 158 8.26 -1.76 4.79
N ILE A 159 9.55 -1.51 4.60
CA ILE A 159 10.19 -0.26 5.02
C ILE A 159 9.75 0.90 4.12
N THR A 160 9.81 0.74 2.81
CA THR A 160 9.48 1.80 1.85
C THR A 160 8.05 2.33 2.01
N PRO A 161 7.00 1.50 2.10
CA PRO A 161 5.64 2.00 2.34
C PRO A 161 5.47 2.71 3.68
N ILE A 162 6.11 2.21 4.75
CA ILE A 162 6.06 2.84 6.08
C ILE A 162 6.63 4.26 6.01
N ILE A 163 7.79 4.44 5.38
CA ILE A 163 8.41 5.75 5.19
C ILE A 163 7.46 6.68 4.41
N GLY A 164 6.86 6.19 3.31
CA GLY A 164 5.91 6.95 2.52
C GLY A 164 4.70 7.40 3.33
N TRP A 165 4.12 6.53 4.15
CA TRP A 165 2.99 6.89 5.01
C TRP A 165 3.36 7.86 6.13
N ILE A 166 4.56 7.74 6.73
CA ILE A 166 5.04 8.71 7.74
C ILE A 166 5.16 10.09 7.09
N ILE A 167 5.75 10.19 5.90
CA ILE A 167 5.86 11.46 5.16
C ILE A 167 4.47 12.02 4.83
N SER A 168 3.51 11.17 4.49
CA SER A 168 2.12 11.57 4.18
C SER A 168 1.34 12.09 5.40
N LEU A 169 1.78 11.77 6.62
CA LEU A 169 1.14 12.22 7.86
C LEU A 169 1.64 13.59 8.36
N ILE A 170 2.77 14.07 7.84
CA ILE A 170 3.36 15.39 8.14
C ILE A 170 2.71 16.45 7.29
#